data_793e575dcb188d94415855c3f8f57bc7
#
_entry.id   793e575dcb188d94415855c3f8f57bc7
#
_cell.length_a   1.000
_cell.length_b   1.000
_cell.length_c   1.000
_cell.angle_alpha   90.00
_cell.angle_beta   90.00
_cell.angle_gamma   90.00
#
_symmetry.space_group_name_H-M   'P 1'
#
loop_
_entity.id
_entity.type
_entity.pdbx_description
1 polymer ?
#
loop_
_entity_poly.entity_id
_entity_poly.type
_entity_poly.pdbx_seq_one_letter_code
_entity_poly.pdbx_strand_id
1 'polypeptide(L)'
;MIRRATPADAEAPSALSRTCFTQTFGHLYDPGDLETFLDEAYAPGVLRAELEDPERATWLLFEDVADEDFSRPDSSPTDHPRTTEPGDEAPASSAPPAPIGYVTACPAHLPNPDVAPGDGEIQRLYILQGHQGSGRGTLLLKTALEWLERDGPRTLWIGVWSETTGRNASTRGTALRSSATTRSWWATTPTTN
;
A
#
# COMPACT_ATOMS: atom_id res chain seq x y z
N MET A 1 0.78 -5.93 -11.85
CA MET A 1 1.95 -6.79 -11.49
C MET A 1 2.44 -6.51 -10.07
N ILE A 2 2.82 -7.55 -9.29
CA ILE A 2 3.45 -7.38 -7.95
C ILE A 2 4.88 -7.95 -8.00
N ARG A 3 5.84 -7.24 -7.36
CA ARG A 3 7.20 -7.75 -7.14
C ARG A 3 7.73 -7.40 -5.75
N ARG A 4 8.70 -8.17 -5.28
CA ARG A 4 9.45 -7.85 -4.06
C ARG A 4 10.24 -6.55 -4.24
N ALA A 5 10.19 -5.68 -3.23
CA ALA A 5 11.03 -4.48 -3.17
C ALA A 5 12.46 -4.83 -2.71
N THR A 6 13.41 -4.04 -3.15
CA THR A 6 14.83 -4.08 -2.77
C THR A 6 15.23 -2.75 -2.14
N PRO A 7 16.37 -2.63 -1.46
CA PRO A 7 16.85 -1.35 -0.92
C PRO A 7 16.98 -0.23 -1.96
N ALA A 8 17.18 -0.57 -3.24
CA ALA A 8 17.21 0.41 -4.33
C ALA A 8 15.84 1.05 -4.61
N ASP A 9 14.75 0.42 -4.16
CA ASP A 9 13.39 0.91 -4.36
C ASP A 9 12.93 1.89 -3.26
N ALA A 10 13.76 2.24 -2.27
CA ALA A 10 13.36 2.97 -1.05
C ALA A 10 12.57 4.27 -1.30
N GLU A 11 12.84 4.96 -2.39
CA GLU A 11 12.14 6.18 -2.79
C GLU A 11 10.65 5.92 -3.08
N ALA A 12 10.33 4.78 -3.67
CA ALA A 12 8.98 4.45 -4.09
C ALA A 12 8.01 4.25 -2.89
N PRO A 13 8.29 3.36 -1.90
CA PRO A 13 7.43 3.25 -0.72
C PRO A 13 7.46 4.52 0.13
N SER A 14 8.54 5.32 0.13
CA SER A 14 8.60 6.62 0.78
C SER A 14 7.56 7.57 0.19
N ALA A 15 7.61 7.80 -1.12
CA ALA A 15 6.67 8.67 -1.83
C ALA A 15 5.21 8.21 -1.69
N LEU A 16 4.97 6.89 -1.83
CA LEU A 16 3.64 6.29 -1.65
C LEU A 16 3.08 6.52 -0.24
N SER A 17 3.91 6.29 0.79
CA SER A 17 3.48 6.50 2.19
C SER A 17 3.13 7.95 2.45
N ARG A 18 4.00 8.87 2.08
CA ARG A 18 3.79 10.32 2.26
C ARG A 18 2.49 10.76 1.56
N THR A 19 2.30 10.34 0.32
CA THR A 19 1.09 10.68 -0.45
C THR A 19 -0.16 10.09 0.18
N CYS A 20 -0.19 8.78 0.44
CA CYS A 20 -1.37 8.10 0.99
C CYS A 20 -1.71 8.60 2.40
N PHE A 21 -0.70 8.82 3.25
CA PHE A 21 -0.92 9.35 4.60
C PHE A 21 -1.47 10.78 4.57
N THR A 22 -0.86 11.66 3.77
CA THR A 22 -1.32 13.06 3.63
C THR A 22 -2.74 13.12 3.08
N GLN A 23 -3.07 12.31 2.07
CA GLN A 23 -4.42 12.26 1.50
C GLN A 23 -5.47 11.79 2.51
N THR A 24 -5.10 10.86 3.39
CA THR A 24 -6.05 10.24 4.33
C THR A 24 -6.14 11.03 5.65
N PHE A 25 -5.00 11.46 6.19
CA PHE A 25 -4.89 11.98 7.54
C PHE A 25 -4.36 13.43 7.62
N GLY A 26 -3.86 13.99 6.51
CA GLY A 26 -3.23 15.31 6.51
C GLY A 26 -4.11 16.41 7.09
N HIS A 27 -5.43 16.31 6.90
CA HIS A 27 -6.42 17.26 7.44
C HIS A 27 -6.55 17.25 8.98
N LEU A 28 -5.95 16.25 9.66
CA LEU A 28 -5.99 16.10 11.12
C LEU A 28 -4.76 16.72 11.82
N TYR A 29 -3.76 17.15 11.06
CA TYR A 29 -2.49 17.66 11.57
C TYR A 29 -2.27 19.12 11.22
N ASP A 30 -1.57 19.84 12.10
CA ASP A 30 -0.94 21.09 11.68
C ASP A 30 0.13 20.80 10.62
N PRO A 31 0.29 21.67 9.60
CA PRO A 31 1.21 21.41 8.47
C PRO A 31 2.66 21.10 8.88
N GLY A 32 3.18 21.79 9.93
CA GLY A 32 4.54 21.56 10.43
C GLY A 32 4.69 20.22 11.16
N ASP A 33 3.68 19.83 11.93
CA ASP A 33 3.65 18.54 12.62
C ASP A 33 3.53 17.38 11.64
N LEU A 34 2.72 17.55 10.57
CA LEU A 34 2.60 16.58 9.51
C LEU A 34 3.93 16.34 8.80
N GLU A 35 4.62 17.41 8.41
CA GLU A 35 5.91 17.31 7.70
C GLU A 35 6.95 16.60 8.58
N THR A 36 7.05 17.00 9.85
CA THR A 36 7.95 16.34 10.82
C THR A 36 7.65 14.85 10.93
N PHE A 37 6.38 14.49 11.10
CA PHE A 37 5.98 13.07 11.15
C PHE A 37 6.33 12.32 9.86
N LEU A 38 6.06 12.91 8.70
CA LEU A 38 6.35 12.26 7.42
C LEU A 38 7.85 12.06 7.21
N ASP A 39 8.69 12.99 7.66
CA ASP A 39 10.14 12.90 7.57
C ASP A 39 10.70 11.85 8.55
N GLU A 40 10.15 11.76 9.75
CA GLU A 40 10.57 10.75 10.73
C GLU A 40 10.13 9.33 10.33
N ALA A 41 8.89 9.17 9.84
CA ALA A 41 8.31 7.86 9.58
C ALA A 41 8.59 7.32 8.18
N TYR A 42 8.75 8.19 7.18
CA TYR A 42 8.76 7.82 5.76
C TYR A 42 9.93 8.40 4.96
N ALA A 43 10.98 8.92 5.61
CA ALA A 43 12.17 9.32 4.87
C ALA A 43 12.75 8.13 4.08
N PRO A 44 13.31 8.35 2.88
CA PRO A 44 13.89 7.26 2.07
C PRO A 44 14.95 6.44 2.82
N GLY A 45 15.72 7.09 3.72
CA GLY A 45 16.70 6.40 4.57
C GLY A 45 16.08 5.42 5.55
N VAL A 46 14.91 5.77 6.13
CA VAL A 46 14.15 4.89 7.03
C VAL A 46 13.63 3.69 6.25
N LEU A 47 13.00 3.93 5.10
CA LEU A 47 12.45 2.86 4.26
C LEU A 47 13.57 1.95 3.70
N ARG A 48 14.75 2.52 3.39
CA ARG A 48 15.91 1.72 2.96
C ARG A 48 16.37 0.77 4.06
N ALA A 49 16.51 1.26 5.29
CA ALA A 49 16.89 0.43 6.43
C ALA A 49 15.85 -0.70 6.68
N GLU A 50 14.57 -0.41 6.54
CA GLU A 50 13.52 -1.43 6.61
C GLU A 50 13.59 -2.46 5.47
N LEU A 51 13.98 -2.05 4.26
CA LEU A 51 14.15 -2.95 3.12
C LEU A 51 15.42 -3.81 3.21
N GLU A 52 16.41 -3.37 3.99
CA GLU A 52 17.64 -4.12 4.29
C GLU A 52 17.44 -5.14 5.41
N ASP A 53 16.39 -5.01 6.21
CA ASP A 53 16.07 -5.91 7.31
C ASP A 53 15.58 -7.28 6.77
N PRO A 54 16.30 -8.39 7.02
CA PRO A 54 15.92 -9.71 6.53
C PRO A 54 14.62 -10.26 7.15
N GLU A 55 14.19 -9.73 8.30
CA GLU A 55 12.96 -10.13 8.95
C GLU A 55 11.74 -9.39 8.39
N ARG A 56 11.94 -8.44 7.47
CA ARG A 56 10.88 -7.67 6.82
C ARG A 56 10.73 -8.06 5.35
N ALA A 57 9.53 -7.84 4.85
CA ALA A 57 9.20 -8.10 3.47
C ALA A 57 8.29 -7.00 2.92
N THR A 58 8.70 -6.36 1.84
CA THR A 58 7.91 -5.34 1.15
C THR A 58 7.69 -5.73 -0.29
N TRP A 59 6.47 -5.55 -0.79
CA TRP A 59 6.11 -5.77 -2.19
C TRP A 59 5.49 -4.51 -2.76
N LEU A 60 5.92 -4.17 -3.97
CA LEU A 60 5.40 -3.07 -4.76
C LEU A 60 4.36 -3.59 -5.75
N LEU A 61 3.27 -2.88 -5.86
CA LEU A 61 2.20 -3.10 -6.84
C LEU A 61 2.34 -2.09 -7.98
N PHE A 62 2.38 -2.57 -9.19
CA PHE A 62 2.38 -1.77 -10.42
C PHE A 62 1.07 -1.97 -11.16
N GLU A 63 0.67 -0.97 -11.92
CA GLU A 63 -0.42 -1.11 -12.88
C GLU A 63 -0.01 -2.08 -13.99
N ASP A 64 -0.92 -2.94 -14.42
CA ASP A 64 -0.68 -3.78 -15.58
C ASP A 64 -0.93 -2.93 -16.83
N VAL A 65 0.07 -2.84 -17.70
CA VAL A 65 0.04 -2.04 -18.94
C VAL A 65 -1.07 -2.49 -19.94
N ALA A 66 -1.77 -3.58 -19.60
CA ALA A 66 -2.80 -4.18 -20.47
C ALA A 66 -4.20 -3.57 -20.29
N ASP A 67 -4.43 -2.67 -19.33
CA ASP A 67 -5.77 -2.13 -19.06
C ASP A 67 -6.12 -0.88 -19.90
N GLU A 68 -5.24 -0.40 -20.79
CA GLU A 68 -5.51 0.83 -21.57
C GLU A 68 -6.34 0.58 -22.86
N ASP A 69 -6.62 -0.68 -23.26
CA ASP A 69 -7.22 -0.97 -24.57
C ASP A 69 -8.68 -1.49 -24.53
N PHE A 70 -9.38 -1.43 -23.38
CA PHE A 70 -10.76 -1.96 -23.33
C PHE A 70 -11.86 -0.89 -23.23
N SER A 71 -11.57 0.38 -23.54
CA SER A 71 -12.59 1.45 -23.56
C SER A 71 -12.58 2.25 -24.86
N ARG A 72 -12.61 1.57 -26.00
CA ARG A 72 -12.97 2.23 -27.26
C ARG A 72 -14.29 1.66 -27.76
N PRO A 73 -15.40 2.38 -27.67
CA PRO A 73 -16.60 1.99 -28.38
C PRO A 73 -16.35 2.17 -29.89
N ASP A 74 -16.66 1.11 -30.59
CA ASP A 74 -16.77 0.98 -32.03
C ASP A 74 -17.29 2.26 -32.71
N SER A 75 -16.47 2.87 -33.55
CA SER A 75 -16.88 3.92 -34.48
C SER A 75 -16.49 3.50 -35.88
N SER A 76 -17.51 3.20 -36.63
CA SER A 76 -17.52 2.82 -38.04
C SER A 76 -16.58 3.60 -38.96
N PRO A 77 -16.08 3.01 -40.06
CA PRO A 77 -15.11 3.64 -40.92
C PRO A 77 -15.79 4.67 -41.84
N THR A 78 -15.39 5.94 -41.67
CA THR A 78 -15.62 6.95 -42.71
C THR A 78 -14.31 7.23 -43.40
N ASP A 79 -14.32 6.90 -44.70
CA ASP A 79 -13.28 7.04 -45.69
C ASP A 79 -12.92 8.54 -45.88
N HIS A 80 -11.69 8.94 -45.54
CA HIS A 80 -11.09 10.19 -46.02
C HIS A 80 -9.59 10.01 -46.26
N PRO A 81 -9.04 10.57 -47.37
CA PRO A 81 -7.69 10.29 -47.83
C PRO A 81 -6.63 10.91 -46.91
N ARG A 82 -5.64 10.09 -46.61
CA ARG A 82 -4.49 10.39 -45.73
C ARG A 82 -3.52 11.34 -46.44
N THR A 83 -3.40 12.55 -45.91
CA THR A 83 -2.26 13.44 -46.19
C THR A 83 -1.18 13.17 -45.15
N THR A 84 -0.05 12.70 -45.63
CA THR A 84 1.13 12.38 -44.83
C THR A 84 1.90 13.64 -44.50
N GLU A 85 1.87 14.10 -43.27
CA GLU A 85 2.84 15.07 -42.73
C GLU A 85 3.76 14.30 -41.77
N PRO A 86 5.11 14.43 -41.88
CA PRO A 86 6.05 13.86 -40.93
C PRO A 86 6.32 14.89 -39.82
N GLY A 87 5.97 14.55 -38.58
CA GLY A 87 6.35 15.41 -37.48
C GLY A 87 5.70 15.09 -36.15
N ASP A 88 6.54 14.81 -35.19
CA ASP A 88 6.32 14.66 -33.75
C ASP A 88 5.88 13.28 -33.25
N GLU A 89 6.80 12.34 -33.33
CA GLU A 89 6.90 11.28 -32.33
C GLU A 89 7.32 11.92 -31.00
N ALA A 90 6.33 12.19 -30.13
CA ALA A 90 6.62 12.47 -28.74
C ALA A 90 7.44 11.31 -28.17
N PRO A 91 8.58 11.58 -27.49
CA PRO A 91 9.39 10.48 -26.93
C PRO A 91 8.55 9.73 -25.92
N ALA A 92 8.31 8.45 -26.21
CA ALA A 92 7.74 7.52 -25.25
C ALA A 92 8.62 7.61 -24.00
N SER A 93 8.05 8.10 -22.90
CA SER A 93 8.75 8.22 -21.62
C SER A 93 9.24 6.81 -21.22
N SER A 94 10.56 6.59 -21.37
CA SER A 94 11.22 5.32 -21.04
C SER A 94 11.45 5.16 -19.54
N ALA A 95 10.77 5.94 -18.70
CA ALA A 95 10.81 5.75 -17.26
C ALA A 95 10.07 4.45 -16.90
N PRO A 96 10.66 3.61 -16.04
CA PRO A 96 9.96 2.42 -15.57
C PRO A 96 8.64 2.82 -14.90
N PRO A 97 7.57 1.99 -15.02
CA PRO A 97 6.29 2.31 -14.43
C PRO A 97 6.44 2.54 -12.92
N ALA A 98 5.81 3.61 -12.42
CA ALA A 98 5.81 3.90 -11.01
C ALA A 98 4.84 2.95 -10.28
N PRO A 99 5.19 2.48 -9.06
CA PRO A 99 4.28 1.65 -8.29
C PRO A 99 3.09 2.47 -7.78
N ILE A 100 1.91 1.85 -7.79
CA ILE A 100 0.64 2.45 -7.36
C ILE A 100 0.23 2.04 -5.93
N GLY A 101 0.99 1.17 -5.31
CA GLY A 101 0.76 0.72 -3.94
C GLY A 101 1.86 -0.21 -3.45
N TYR A 102 1.82 -0.53 -2.16
CA TYR A 102 2.73 -1.49 -1.57
C TYR A 102 2.18 -2.08 -0.26
N VAL A 103 2.77 -3.20 0.17
CA VAL A 103 2.54 -3.81 1.48
C VAL A 103 3.86 -4.14 2.13
N THR A 104 3.97 -3.96 3.46
CA THR A 104 5.09 -4.41 4.29
C THR A 104 4.60 -5.37 5.36
N ALA A 105 5.27 -6.52 5.46
CA ALA A 105 5.08 -7.53 6.48
C ALA A 105 6.36 -7.72 7.30
N CYS A 106 6.22 -7.95 8.61
CA CYS A 106 7.35 -8.12 9.55
C CYS A 106 6.94 -8.96 10.77
N PRO A 107 7.86 -9.32 11.69
CA PRO A 107 7.50 -9.76 13.03
C PRO A 107 6.67 -8.70 13.74
N ALA A 108 5.69 -9.13 14.54
CA ALA A 108 4.81 -8.20 15.22
C ALA A 108 5.57 -7.40 16.31
N HIS A 109 5.40 -6.09 16.29
CA HIS A 109 6.02 -5.15 17.24
C HIS A 109 5.05 -4.09 17.77
N LEU A 110 3.76 -4.30 17.53
CA LEU A 110 2.72 -3.41 18.03
C LEU A 110 2.75 -3.32 19.57
N PRO A 111 2.49 -2.14 20.16
CA PRO A 111 2.43 -1.96 21.61
C PRO A 111 1.13 -2.53 22.18
N ASN A 112 0.96 -3.85 22.08
CA ASN A 112 -0.19 -4.59 22.58
C ASN A 112 0.33 -5.76 23.46
N PRO A 113 -0.15 -5.92 24.71
CA PRO A 113 0.31 -6.96 25.60
C PRO A 113 0.02 -8.40 25.12
N ASP A 114 -0.91 -8.57 24.18
CA ASP A 114 -1.27 -9.86 23.61
C ASP A 114 -0.36 -10.28 22.44
N VAL A 115 0.57 -9.42 21.98
CA VAL A 115 1.55 -9.77 20.97
C VAL A 115 2.56 -10.74 21.56
N ALA A 116 2.69 -11.89 20.94
CA ALA A 116 3.60 -12.96 21.36
C ALA A 116 4.82 -13.07 20.43
N PRO A 117 5.96 -13.60 20.92
CA PRO A 117 7.06 -13.97 20.05
C PRO A 117 6.62 -14.95 18.96
N GLY A 118 6.97 -14.67 17.71
CA GLY A 118 6.58 -15.44 16.55
C GLY A 118 5.30 -14.97 15.84
N ASP A 119 4.57 -14.02 16.41
CA ASP A 119 3.46 -13.36 15.72
C ASP A 119 3.99 -12.55 14.53
N GLY A 120 3.15 -12.41 13.50
CA GLY A 120 3.44 -11.59 12.33
C GLY A 120 2.59 -10.33 12.28
N GLU A 121 3.04 -9.35 11.52
CA GLU A 121 2.34 -8.08 11.35
C GLU A 121 2.29 -7.64 9.89
N ILE A 122 1.12 -7.14 9.47
CA ILE A 122 1.01 -6.28 8.31
C ILE A 122 1.21 -4.86 8.80
N GLN A 123 2.42 -4.35 8.65
CA GLN A 123 2.82 -3.04 9.16
C GLN A 123 2.23 -1.89 8.34
N ARG A 124 2.23 -2.03 7.01
CA ARG A 124 1.71 -1.02 6.08
C ARG A 124 1.03 -1.70 4.90
N LEU A 125 -0.08 -1.14 4.45
CA LEU A 125 -0.72 -1.46 3.18
C LEU A 125 -1.29 -0.18 2.61
N TYR A 126 -0.66 0.34 1.56
CA TYR A 126 -1.05 1.58 0.91
C TYR A 126 -1.33 1.36 -0.57
N ILE A 127 -2.37 2.01 -1.06
CA ILE A 127 -2.71 2.11 -2.49
C ILE A 127 -3.14 3.54 -2.75
N LEU A 128 -2.58 4.15 -3.78
CA LEU A 128 -2.93 5.51 -4.20
C LEU A 128 -4.43 5.65 -4.45
N GLN A 129 -5.00 6.79 -4.11
CA GLN A 129 -6.37 7.13 -4.47
C GLN A 129 -6.51 7.06 -6.00
N GLY A 130 -7.67 6.58 -6.47
CA GLY A 130 -7.90 6.32 -7.89
C GLY A 130 -7.44 4.93 -8.37
N HIS A 131 -6.52 4.27 -7.65
CA HIS A 131 -6.09 2.89 -7.94
C HIS A 131 -6.66 1.88 -6.95
N GLN A 132 -7.53 2.30 -6.04
CA GLN A 132 -8.21 1.44 -5.07
C GLN A 132 -9.37 0.70 -5.73
N GLY A 133 -9.81 -0.40 -5.12
CA GLY A 133 -10.81 -1.28 -5.70
C GLY A 133 -10.18 -2.38 -6.57
N SER A 134 -10.97 -3.04 -7.42
CA SER A 134 -10.53 -4.12 -8.34
C SER A 134 -9.70 -5.24 -7.69
N GLY A 135 -9.83 -5.44 -6.38
CA GLY A 135 -9.12 -6.51 -5.66
C GLY A 135 -7.61 -6.26 -5.41
N ARG A 136 -7.06 -5.12 -5.81
CA ARG A 136 -5.61 -4.80 -5.66
C ARG A 136 -5.11 -4.88 -4.21
N GLY A 137 -5.89 -4.34 -3.25
CA GLY A 137 -5.56 -4.45 -1.83
C GLY A 137 -5.59 -5.89 -1.32
N THR A 138 -6.54 -6.68 -1.77
CA THR A 138 -6.65 -8.10 -1.45
C THR A 138 -5.45 -8.88 -1.99
N LEU A 139 -5.00 -8.55 -3.20
CA LEU A 139 -3.84 -9.19 -3.81
C LEU A 139 -2.55 -8.88 -3.03
N LEU A 140 -2.31 -7.62 -2.65
CA LEU A 140 -1.18 -7.25 -1.80
C LEU A 140 -1.24 -7.94 -0.44
N LEU A 141 -2.40 -7.91 0.21
CA LEU A 141 -2.61 -8.55 1.50
C LEU A 141 -2.32 -10.05 1.42
N LYS A 142 -2.86 -10.74 0.42
CA LYS A 142 -2.63 -12.17 0.21
C LYS A 142 -1.14 -12.50 0.06
N THR A 143 -0.41 -11.73 -0.74
CA THR A 143 1.04 -11.89 -0.92
C THR A 143 1.80 -11.77 0.41
N ALA A 144 1.44 -10.81 1.24
CA ALA A 144 2.06 -10.60 2.54
C ALA A 144 1.71 -11.72 3.55
N LEU A 145 0.46 -12.18 3.55
CA LEU A 145 0.00 -13.28 4.41
C LEU A 145 0.71 -14.59 4.04
N GLU A 146 0.83 -14.92 2.77
CA GLU A 146 1.55 -16.12 2.30
C GLU A 146 3.01 -16.11 2.78
N TRP A 147 3.66 -14.95 2.78
CA TRP A 147 5.02 -14.82 3.29
C TRP A 147 5.09 -14.95 4.82
N LEU A 148 4.18 -14.36 5.55
CA LEU A 148 4.13 -14.44 7.01
C LEU A 148 3.87 -15.88 7.48
N GLU A 149 3.07 -16.65 6.75
CA GLU A 149 2.70 -18.03 7.09
C GLU A 149 3.61 -19.10 6.46
N ARG A 150 4.68 -18.71 5.73
CA ARG A 150 5.58 -19.64 5.03
C ARG A 150 6.21 -20.72 5.91
N ASP A 151 6.39 -20.42 7.20
CA ASP A 151 6.97 -21.33 8.20
C ASP A 151 5.89 -21.98 9.11
N GLY A 152 4.62 -21.84 8.74
CA GLY A 152 3.47 -22.36 9.45
C GLY A 152 2.50 -21.28 9.92
N PRO A 153 1.30 -21.67 10.37
CA PRO A 153 0.28 -20.74 10.84
C PRO A 153 0.73 -20.02 12.12
N ARG A 154 0.44 -18.72 12.19
CA ARG A 154 0.75 -17.85 13.32
C ARG A 154 -0.36 -16.83 13.55
N THR A 155 -0.36 -16.16 14.69
CA THR A 155 -1.21 -15.00 14.93
C THR A 155 -0.69 -13.84 14.07
N LEU A 156 -1.61 -13.19 13.38
CA LEU A 156 -1.29 -12.04 12.51
C LEU A 156 -1.97 -10.80 13.06
N TRP A 157 -1.20 -9.72 13.07
CA TRP A 157 -1.63 -8.41 13.54
C TRP A 157 -1.70 -7.43 12.40
N ILE A 158 -2.63 -6.49 12.48
CA ILE A 158 -2.67 -5.32 11.62
C ILE A 158 -2.85 -4.08 12.47
N GLY A 159 -1.95 -3.11 12.31
CA GLY A 159 -2.10 -1.80 12.89
C GLY A 159 -3.09 -0.99 12.07
N VAL A 160 -4.21 -0.57 12.67
CA VAL A 160 -5.15 0.34 12.05
C VAL A 160 -5.16 1.65 12.84
N TRP A 161 -5.07 2.77 12.10
CA TRP A 161 -5.24 4.07 12.70
C TRP A 161 -6.70 4.24 13.12
N SER A 162 -6.95 4.52 14.39
CA SER A 162 -8.29 4.89 14.86
C SER A 162 -8.30 6.36 15.23
N GLU A 163 -9.20 7.14 14.66
CA GLU A 163 -9.51 8.48 15.13
C GLU A 163 -10.01 8.40 16.58
N THR A 164 -9.13 8.70 17.54
CA THR A 164 -9.55 9.08 18.86
C THR A 164 -9.45 10.60 18.94
N THR A 165 -10.58 11.25 19.07
CA THR A 165 -10.70 12.69 19.30
C THR A 165 -9.95 13.01 20.61
N GLY A 166 -8.71 13.45 20.50
CA GLY A 166 -7.85 13.80 21.66
C GLY A 166 -6.40 13.48 21.39
N ARG A 167 -5.52 14.33 21.86
CA ARG A 167 -4.07 14.46 21.68
C ARG A 167 -3.17 13.21 21.80
N ASN A 168 -3.73 12.02 21.77
CA ASN A 168 -2.99 10.74 21.76
C ASN A 168 -3.66 9.80 20.77
N ALA A 169 -3.31 9.93 19.48
CA ALA A 169 -3.64 8.94 18.49
C ALA A 169 -2.87 7.65 18.83
N SER A 170 -3.59 6.65 19.26
CA SER A 170 -3.04 5.35 19.60
C SER A 170 -3.35 4.37 18.47
N THR A 171 -2.33 3.77 17.89
CA THR A 171 -2.49 2.65 16.97
C THR A 171 -3.05 1.46 17.75
N ARG A 172 -4.26 1.05 17.46
CA ARG A 172 -4.82 -0.20 18.01
C ARG A 172 -4.47 -1.34 17.08
N GLY A 173 -3.73 -2.31 17.58
CA GLY A 173 -3.50 -3.58 16.89
C GLY A 173 -4.76 -4.44 16.94
N THR A 174 -5.17 -4.97 15.80
CA THR A 174 -6.24 -5.97 15.70
C THR A 174 -5.62 -7.29 15.28
N ALA A 175 -5.82 -8.34 16.08
CA ALA A 175 -5.39 -9.68 15.73
C ALA A 175 -6.27 -10.24 14.62
N LEU A 176 -5.66 -10.62 13.51
CA LEU A 176 -6.28 -11.42 12.46
C LEU A 176 -5.97 -12.89 12.76
N ARG A 177 -6.94 -13.65 13.21
CA ARG A 177 -6.75 -15.10 13.32
C ARG A 177 -6.94 -15.72 11.94
N SER A 178 -5.85 -16.20 11.37
CA SER A 178 -5.90 -17.03 10.18
C SER A 178 -6.41 -18.42 10.59
N SER A 179 -7.70 -18.62 10.50
CA SER A 179 -8.29 -19.93 10.26
C SER A 179 -8.98 -19.83 8.91
N ALA A 180 -8.88 -20.84 8.07
CA ALA A 180 -9.25 -20.92 6.65
C ALA A 180 -10.68 -20.45 6.26
N THR A 181 -11.18 -19.42 6.89
CA THR A 181 -12.47 -18.78 6.61
C THR A 181 -12.25 -17.27 6.72
N THR A 182 -12.00 -16.64 5.57
CA THR A 182 -11.97 -15.19 5.42
C THR A 182 -13.32 -14.59 5.80
N ARG A 183 -13.45 -14.09 7.01
CA ARG A 183 -14.53 -13.18 7.39
C ARG A 183 -13.92 -11.80 7.59
N SER A 184 -14.31 -10.88 6.72
CA SER A 184 -14.07 -9.45 6.83
C SER A 184 -14.62 -8.93 8.17
N TRP A 185 -13.74 -8.47 9.05
CA TRP A 185 -14.07 -7.80 10.30
C TRP A 185 -13.72 -6.32 10.21
N TRP A 186 -14.52 -5.57 9.47
CA TRP A 186 -14.58 -4.13 9.66
C TRP A 186 -16.05 -3.72 9.53
N ALA A 187 -16.59 -3.44 10.61
CA ALA A 187 -17.74 -2.64 10.99
C ALA A 187 -18.51 -3.32 12.13
N THR A 188 -18.27 -2.90 13.34
CA THR A 188 -19.38 -2.61 14.28
C THR A 188 -18.83 -1.77 15.43
N THR A 189 -19.06 -0.48 15.37
CA THR A 189 -19.19 0.36 16.56
C THR A 189 -20.51 0.00 17.22
N PRO A 190 -20.55 -0.42 18.49
CA PRO A 190 -21.80 -0.34 19.23
C PRO A 190 -22.01 1.12 19.62
N THR A 191 -23.04 1.73 19.07
CA THR A 191 -23.69 2.93 19.62
C THR A 191 -24.21 2.53 20.99
N THR A 192 -23.63 3.06 22.03
CA THR A 192 -24.24 3.04 23.37
C THR A 192 -24.84 4.41 23.64
N ASN A 193 -26.11 4.38 23.90
CA ASN A 193 -27.03 5.44 24.30
C ASN A 193 -26.59 6.10 25.60
#